data_9403b3310fddcb4ff335ce289d9ccf3d
#
_entry.id   9403b3310fddcb4ff335ce289d9ccf3d
#
_cell.length_a   1.000
_cell.length_b   1.000
_cell.length_c   1.000
_cell.angle_alpha   90.00
_cell.angle_beta   90.00
_cell.angle_gamma   90.00
#
_symmetry.space_group_name_H-M   'P 1'
#
loop_
_entity.id
_entity.type
_entity.pdbx_description
1 polymer ?
#
loop_
_entity_poly.entity_id
_entity_poly.type
_entity_poly.pdbx_seq_one_letter_code
_entity_poly.pdbx_strand_id
1 'polypeptide(L)'
;YSCVGYENKISIHQVPGSKEVALELNSISKTYNMAGWRVGMLTGKAEVLKEVLKVKTNMDSGMFYGLQKGAIAALETNNNWLESQNNIYKKRRTLIVELAKSLGLQPQEQTGGLFVWCKLPEGQQDDEVFVDRLLYEMNIFIAPGSIFGKNGAGYVRFSLCVNEEQIKEMIVRVSNKVEV
;
A
#
# COMPACT_ATOMS: atom_id res chain seq x y z
N TYR A 1 -3.19 -8.88 3.93
CA TYR A 1 -3.87 -7.58 4.04
C TYR A 1 -3.02 -6.64 4.88
N SER A 2 -2.74 -5.44 4.35
CA SER A 2 -2.11 -4.38 5.12
C SER A 2 -3.17 -3.78 6.06
N CYS A 3 -2.91 -3.76 7.35
CA CYS A 3 -3.79 -3.08 8.32
C CYS A 3 -3.66 -1.55 8.28
N VAL A 4 -2.91 -1.00 7.31
CA VAL A 4 -2.67 0.44 7.19
C VAL A 4 -3.96 1.15 6.77
N GLY A 5 -4.47 1.99 7.65
CA GLY A 5 -5.63 2.84 7.39
C GLY A 5 -6.98 2.14 7.31
N TYR A 6 -7.07 0.84 7.51
CA TYR A 6 -8.37 0.15 7.57
C TYR A 6 -8.94 0.16 8.99
N GLU A 7 -10.16 0.64 9.14
CA GLU A 7 -10.89 0.61 10.42
C GLU A 7 -11.32 -0.80 10.78
N ASN A 8 -11.79 -1.58 9.79
CA ASN A 8 -12.19 -2.97 9.97
C ASN A 8 -11.11 -3.92 9.43
N LYS A 9 -10.39 -4.57 10.33
CA LYS A 9 -9.40 -5.60 9.99
C LYS A 9 -10.13 -6.92 9.75
N ILE A 10 -10.16 -7.39 8.50
CA ILE A 10 -10.84 -8.63 8.13
C ILE A 10 -9.78 -9.72 7.97
N SER A 11 -9.96 -10.84 8.68
CA SER A 11 -9.23 -12.09 8.50
C SER A 11 -10.18 -13.14 7.92
N ILE A 12 -9.69 -13.99 7.02
CA ILE A 12 -10.46 -15.13 6.53
C ILE A 12 -10.86 -16.06 7.69
N HIS A 13 -10.06 -16.11 8.74
CA HIS A 13 -10.33 -16.94 9.93
C HIS A 13 -11.49 -16.45 10.81
N GLN A 14 -12.07 -15.28 10.51
CA GLN A 14 -13.31 -14.80 11.13
C GLN A 14 -14.56 -15.45 10.50
N VAL A 15 -14.42 -16.05 9.31
CA VAL A 15 -15.52 -16.75 8.65
C VAL A 15 -15.70 -18.14 9.29
N PRO A 16 -16.90 -18.52 9.74
CA PRO A 16 -17.15 -19.84 10.31
C PRO A 16 -16.72 -20.96 9.35
N GLY A 17 -15.99 -21.96 9.86
CA GLY A 17 -15.48 -23.11 9.08
C GLY A 17 -14.23 -22.82 8.24
N SER A 18 -13.81 -21.59 8.08
CA SER A 18 -12.66 -21.24 7.24
C SER A 18 -11.35 -21.88 7.71
N LYS A 19 -11.16 -22.06 9.00
CA LYS A 19 -9.95 -22.69 9.56
C LYS A 19 -9.68 -24.11 9.07
N GLU A 20 -10.71 -24.80 8.56
CA GLU A 20 -10.61 -26.16 8.03
C GLU A 20 -10.15 -26.18 6.57
N VAL A 21 -10.40 -25.11 5.81
CA VAL A 21 -10.25 -25.09 4.35
C VAL A 21 -9.41 -23.92 3.83
N ALA A 22 -9.05 -22.96 4.67
CA ALA A 22 -8.33 -21.76 4.26
C ALA A 22 -6.96 -21.60 4.95
N LEU A 23 -6.02 -21.02 4.21
CA LEU A 23 -4.77 -20.49 4.74
C LEU A 23 -4.77 -18.98 4.58
N GLU A 24 -4.24 -18.28 5.59
CA GLU A 24 -4.01 -16.85 5.53
C GLU A 24 -2.52 -16.56 5.55
N LEU A 25 -2.03 -15.89 4.50
CA LEU A 25 -0.66 -15.40 4.42
C LEU A 25 -0.67 -13.91 4.76
N ASN A 26 -0.01 -13.54 5.85
CA ASN A 26 0.10 -12.17 6.32
C ASN A 26 1.55 -11.68 6.28
N SER A 27 1.76 -10.42 5.91
CA SER A 27 3.08 -9.79 5.86
C SER A 27 3.18 -8.67 6.88
N ILE A 28 4.30 -8.61 7.62
CA ILE A 28 4.60 -7.51 8.53
C ILE A 28 5.23 -6.30 7.81
N SER A 29 5.52 -6.41 6.52
CA SER A 29 6.22 -5.40 5.73
C SER A 29 5.58 -4.01 5.77
N LYS A 30 4.25 -3.94 5.68
CA LYS A 30 3.52 -2.66 5.60
C LYS A 30 2.97 -2.23 6.96
N THR A 31 2.47 -3.18 7.75
CA THR A 31 1.89 -2.90 9.07
C THR A 31 2.91 -2.32 10.05
N TYR A 32 4.16 -2.82 10.00
CA TYR A 32 5.22 -2.44 10.93
C TYR A 32 6.39 -1.71 10.27
N ASN A 33 6.23 -1.20 9.05
CA ASN A 33 7.29 -0.55 8.27
C ASN A 33 8.56 -1.43 8.11
N MET A 34 8.40 -2.74 8.03
CA MET A 34 9.48 -3.73 8.00
C MET A 34 9.64 -4.37 6.61
N ALA A 35 9.48 -3.62 5.54
CA ALA A 35 9.52 -4.16 4.18
C ALA A 35 10.86 -4.84 3.85
N GLY A 36 11.99 -4.28 4.28
CA GLY A 36 13.34 -4.83 4.08
C GLY A 36 13.63 -6.10 4.88
N TRP A 37 12.86 -6.39 5.91
CA TRP A 37 13.06 -7.57 6.78
C TRP A 37 12.58 -8.88 6.13
N ARG A 38 11.74 -8.82 5.11
CA ARG A 38 11.24 -9.97 4.33
C ARG A 38 10.57 -11.05 5.18
N VAL A 39 9.74 -10.65 6.16
CA VAL A 39 9.03 -11.55 7.07
C VAL A 39 7.53 -11.55 6.78
N GLY A 40 6.96 -12.75 6.74
CA GLY A 40 5.54 -13.03 6.68
C GLY A 40 5.18 -14.21 7.55
N MET A 41 3.88 -14.41 7.76
CA MET A 41 3.32 -15.48 8.58
C MET A 41 2.26 -16.22 7.77
N LEU A 42 2.28 -17.54 7.86
CA LEU A 42 1.21 -18.38 7.32
C LEU A 42 0.43 -19.00 8.49
N THR A 43 -0.87 -18.84 8.47
CA THR A 43 -1.78 -19.37 9.49
C THR A 43 -2.86 -20.23 8.85
N GLY A 44 -3.35 -21.25 9.57
CA GLY A 44 -4.37 -22.18 9.09
C GLY A 44 -4.31 -23.54 9.76
N LYS A 45 -4.88 -24.56 9.11
CA LYS A 45 -4.96 -25.93 9.62
C LYS A 45 -3.56 -26.56 9.79
N ALA A 46 -3.30 -27.14 10.96
CA ALA A 46 -1.98 -27.65 11.33
C ALA A 46 -1.42 -28.69 10.36
N GLU A 47 -2.28 -29.57 9.84
CA GLU A 47 -1.88 -30.63 8.88
C GLU A 47 -1.38 -29.99 7.58
N VAL A 48 -2.07 -28.96 7.07
CA VAL A 48 -1.66 -28.25 5.85
C VAL A 48 -0.38 -27.46 6.08
N LEU A 49 -0.25 -26.79 7.22
CA LEU A 49 0.98 -26.07 7.59
C LEU A 49 2.20 -26.99 7.67
N LYS A 50 2.03 -28.24 8.16
CA LYS A 50 3.10 -29.25 8.17
C LYS A 50 3.57 -29.60 6.75
N GLU A 51 2.65 -29.76 5.79
CA GLU A 51 3.02 -30.05 4.40
C GLU A 51 3.73 -28.87 3.74
N VAL A 52 3.24 -27.64 3.98
CA VAL A 52 3.94 -26.42 3.53
C VAL A 52 5.35 -26.34 4.13
N LEU A 53 5.49 -26.65 5.41
CA LEU A 53 6.80 -26.65 6.09
C LEU A 53 7.76 -27.67 5.51
N LYS A 54 7.30 -28.87 5.13
CA LYS A 54 8.14 -29.88 4.45
C LYS A 54 8.74 -29.32 3.15
N VAL A 55 7.94 -28.64 2.33
CA VAL A 55 8.44 -28.01 1.11
C VAL A 55 9.42 -26.89 1.45
N LYS A 56 9.06 -26.02 2.38
CA LYS A 56 9.87 -24.88 2.81
C LYS A 56 11.27 -25.30 3.31
N THR A 57 11.35 -26.34 4.13
CA THR A 57 12.62 -26.84 4.67
C THR A 57 13.55 -27.47 3.62
N ASN A 58 13.03 -27.82 2.45
CA ASN A 58 13.82 -28.24 1.30
C ASN A 58 14.24 -27.07 0.39
N MET A 59 13.64 -25.88 0.56
CA MET A 59 13.96 -24.70 -0.25
C MET A 59 15.05 -23.83 0.37
N ASP A 60 15.11 -23.76 1.70
CA ASP A 60 16.09 -22.95 2.42
C ASP A 60 16.41 -23.53 3.80
N SER A 61 17.52 -23.09 4.39
CA SER A 61 18.01 -23.54 5.71
C SER A 61 17.27 -22.86 6.89
N GLY A 62 16.18 -22.14 6.62
CA GLY A 62 15.43 -21.41 7.62
C GLY A 62 15.73 -19.92 7.65
N MET A 63 14.95 -19.21 8.47
CA MET A 63 15.09 -17.76 8.63
C MET A 63 16.12 -17.43 9.70
N PHE A 64 16.97 -16.43 9.42
CA PHE A 64 17.91 -15.91 10.41
C PHE A 64 17.19 -15.53 11.72
N TYR A 65 17.74 -16.01 12.85
CA TYR A 65 17.11 -15.87 14.16
C TYR A 65 16.83 -14.42 14.57
N GLY A 66 17.72 -13.48 14.21
CA GLY A 66 17.53 -12.06 14.44
C GLY A 66 16.26 -11.50 13.78
N LEU A 67 15.94 -11.94 12.57
CA LEU A 67 14.69 -11.55 11.88
C LEU A 67 13.47 -12.07 12.60
N GLN A 68 13.52 -13.30 13.13
CA GLN A 68 12.43 -13.88 13.92
C GLN A 68 12.19 -13.08 15.20
N LYS A 69 13.25 -12.72 15.93
CA LYS A 69 13.16 -11.89 17.14
C LYS A 69 12.63 -10.49 16.83
N GLY A 70 13.07 -9.88 15.73
CA GLY A 70 12.54 -8.59 15.29
C GLY A 70 11.05 -8.66 14.94
N ALA A 71 10.60 -9.74 14.30
CA ALA A 71 9.19 -9.96 14.00
C ALA A 71 8.34 -10.13 15.28
N ILE A 72 8.84 -10.88 16.28
CA ILE A 72 8.20 -11.03 17.58
C ILE A 72 8.05 -9.67 18.25
N ALA A 73 9.13 -8.89 18.36
CA ALA A 73 9.08 -7.55 18.93
C ALA A 73 8.10 -6.62 18.21
N ALA A 74 8.02 -6.71 16.87
CA ALA A 74 7.05 -5.96 16.09
C ALA A 74 5.59 -6.35 16.44
N LEU A 75 5.31 -7.64 16.57
CA LEU A 75 3.98 -8.14 16.93
C LEU A 75 3.56 -7.77 18.36
N GLU A 76 4.53 -7.59 19.26
CA GLU A 76 4.34 -7.15 20.64
C GLU A 76 4.24 -5.61 20.78
N THR A 77 4.46 -4.86 19.67
CA THR A 77 4.34 -3.41 19.66
C THR A 77 2.91 -2.98 20.00
N ASN A 78 2.77 -1.99 20.86
CA ASN A 78 1.47 -1.53 21.32
C ASN A 78 0.67 -0.82 20.20
N ASN A 79 -0.66 -0.82 20.33
CA ASN A 79 -1.57 -0.23 19.34
C ASN A 79 -1.35 1.28 19.12
N ASN A 80 -0.87 2.02 20.11
CA ASN A 80 -0.63 3.46 19.98
C ASN A 80 0.38 3.79 18.88
N TRP A 81 1.39 2.94 18.70
CA TRP A 81 2.35 3.10 17.60
C TRP A 81 1.66 2.91 16.24
N LEU A 82 0.83 1.87 16.10
CA LEU A 82 0.08 1.60 14.86
C LEU A 82 -0.90 2.75 14.54
N GLU A 83 -1.58 3.28 15.54
CA GLU A 83 -2.48 4.43 15.41
C GLU A 83 -1.73 5.68 14.97
N SER A 84 -0.57 5.94 15.57
CA SER A 84 0.31 7.04 15.18
C SER A 84 0.72 6.94 13.71
N GLN A 85 1.15 5.76 13.24
CA GLN A 85 1.48 5.52 11.84
C GLN A 85 0.27 5.71 10.92
N ASN A 86 -0.89 5.19 11.30
CA ASN A 86 -2.11 5.34 10.52
C ASN A 86 -2.54 6.82 10.41
N ASN A 87 -2.36 7.61 11.46
CA ASN A 87 -2.64 9.05 11.43
C ASN A 87 -1.73 9.80 10.46
N ILE A 88 -0.45 9.43 10.34
CA ILE A 88 0.46 10.00 9.34
C ILE A 88 -0.08 9.68 7.92
N TYR A 89 -0.41 8.43 7.63
CA TYR A 89 -0.94 8.06 6.32
C TYR A 89 -2.30 8.72 6.02
N LYS A 90 -3.15 8.91 7.03
CA LYS A 90 -4.43 9.63 6.87
C LYS A 90 -4.21 11.09 6.45
N LYS A 91 -3.27 11.80 7.09
CA LYS A 91 -2.89 13.17 6.73
C LYS A 91 -2.34 13.23 5.29
N ARG A 92 -1.41 12.34 4.95
CA ARG A 92 -0.83 12.27 3.59
C ARG A 92 -1.89 11.96 2.54
N ARG A 93 -2.84 11.08 2.84
CA ARG A 93 -3.97 10.80 1.94
C ARG A 93 -4.79 12.05 1.66
N THR A 94 -5.10 12.84 2.68
CA THR A 94 -5.84 14.09 2.50
C THR A 94 -5.10 15.03 1.54
N LEU A 95 -3.80 15.23 1.73
CA LEU A 95 -2.98 16.06 0.85
C LEU A 95 -2.87 15.51 -0.58
N ILE A 96 -2.73 14.19 -0.74
CA ILE A 96 -2.72 13.55 -2.08
C ILE A 96 -4.07 13.69 -2.79
N VAL A 97 -5.18 13.60 -2.07
CA VAL A 97 -6.52 13.84 -2.64
C VAL A 97 -6.68 15.29 -3.09
N GLU A 98 -6.15 16.24 -2.34
CA GLU A 98 -6.10 17.65 -2.71
C GLU A 98 -5.27 17.85 -3.98
N LEU A 99 -4.05 17.33 -4.02
CA LEU A 99 -3.18 17.36 -5.21
C LEU A 99 -3.86 16.70 -6.43
N ALA A 100 -4.49 15.56 -6.26
CA ALA A 100 -5.17 14.88 -7.35
C ALA A 100 -6.31 15.73 -7.94
N LYS A 101 -7.10 16.37 -7.08
CA LYS A 101 -8.18 17.26 -7.50
C LYS A 101 -7.65 18.51 -8.23
N SER A 102 -6.55 19.09 -7.80
CA SER A 102 -5.94 20.24 -8.50
C SER A 102 -5.37 19.87 -9.88
N LEU A 103 -5.08 18.59 -10.10
CA LEU A 103 -4.73 18.03 -11.41
C LEU A 103 -5.94 17.60 -12.28
N GLY A 104 -7.18 17.85 -11.81
CA GLY A 104 -8.40 17.43 -12.49
C GLY A 104 -8.71 15.92 -12.40
N LEU A 105 -7.94 15.19 -11.59
CA LEU A 105 -8.13 13.75 -11.38
C LEU A 105 -9.33 13.46 -10.47
N GLN A 106 -9.92 12.28 -10.63
CA GLN A 106 -11.03 11.80 -9.80
C GLN A 106 -10.52 10.69 -8.84
N PRO A 107 -10.22 11.02 -7.57
CA PRO A 107 -9.79 10.02 -6.58
C PRO A 107 -10.88 8.98 -6.35
N GLN A 108 -10.48 7.70 -6.33
CA GLN A 108 -11.38 6.61 -5.93
C GLN A 108 -11.61 6.63 -4.42
N GLU A 109 -12.82 6.31 -3.99
CA GLU A 109 -13.12 6.10 -2.58
C GLU A 109 -12.33 4.88 -2.07
N GLN A 110 -11.33 5.13 -1.23
CA GLN A 110 -10.51 4.12 -0.61
C GLN A 110 -10.42 4.37 0.89
N THR A 111 -10.76 3.36 1.67
CA THR A 111 -10.74 3.44 3.14
C THR A 111 -9.39 3.12 3.76
N GLY A 112 -8.43 2.59 2.97
CA GLY A 112 -7.12 2.21 3.51
C GLY A 112 -6.07 1.88 2.46
N GLY A 113 -4.92 1.36 2.93
CA GLY A 113 -3.75 1.04 2.12
C GLY A 113 -2.81 2.22 1.92
N LEU A 114 -1.70 1.98 1.21
CA LEU A 114 -0.60 2.95 1.01
C LEU A 114 -0.67 3.69 -0.32
N PHE A 115 -1.76 3.54 -1.06
CA PHE A 115 -1.90 4.13 -2.39
C PHE A 115 -3.24 4.86 -2.51
N VAL A 116 -3.28 5.83 -3.41
CA VAL A 116 -4.50 6.50 -3.87
C VAL A 116 -4.61 6.29 -5.36
N TRP A 117 -5.67 5.64 -5.80
CA TRP A 117 -6.01 5.49 -7.19
C TRP A 117 -6.90 6.65 -7.63
N CYS A 118 -6.58 7.22 -8.79
CA CYS A 118 -7.35 8.32 -9.36
C CYS A 118 -7.65 8.02 -10.83
N LYS A 119 -8.88 8.25 -11.26
CA LYS A 119 -9.26 8.19 -12.66
C LYS A 119 -8.80 9.46 -13.35
N LEU A 120 -8.35 9.35 -14.59
CA LEU A 120 -8.00 10.50 -15.43
C LEU A 120 -9.22 11.38 -15.72
N PRO A 121 -9.01 12.67 -16.05
CA PRO A 121 -10.08 13.56 -16.49
C PRO A 121 -10.76 13.03 -17.74
N GLU A 122 -12.01 13.42 -17.96
CA GLU A 122 -12.73 13.09 -19.21
C GLU A 122 -11.99 13.66 -20.42
N GLY A 123 -11.89 12.84 -21.48
CA GLY A 123 -11.14 13.19 -22.69
C GLY A 123 -9.65 12.83 -22.66
N GLN A 124 -9.09 12.45 -21.54
CA GLN A 124 -7.71 11.99 -21.41
C GLN A 124 -7.71 10.50 -21.06
N GLN A 125 -7.37 9.64 -22.04
CA GLN A 125 -7.40 8.19 -21.87
C GLN A 125 -6.02 7.56 -21.67
N ASP A 126 -4.95 8.26 -22.06
CA ASP A 126 -3.58 7.77 -22.00
C ASP A 126 -2.91 8.19 -20.69
N ASP A 127 -2.80 7.23 -19.79
CA ASP A 127 -2.23 7.42 -18.46
C ASP A 127 -0.70 7.54 -18.49
N GLU A 128 -0.02 6.95 -19.46
CA GLU A 128 1.43 7.09 -19.64
C GLU A 128 1.78 8.51 -20.10
N VAL A 129 1.09 9.03 -21.12
CA VAL A 129 1.26 10.42 -21.59
C VAL A 129 0.96 11.42 -20.48
N PHE A 130 -0.06 11.17 -19.65
CA PHE A 130 -0.36 12.03 -18.51
C PHE A 130 0.77 12.04 -17.47
N VAL A 131 1.29 10.87 -17.12
CA VAL A 131 2.38 10.73 -16.14
C VAL A 131 3.67 11.37 -16.68
N ASP A 132 4.00 11.16 -17.94
CA ASP A 132 5.17 11.76 -18.58
C ASP A 132 5.09 13.29 -18.57
N ARG A 133 3.93 13.85 -18.89
CA ARG A 133 3.73 15.29 -18.80
C ARG A 133 3.97 15.84 -17.39
N LEU A 134 3.43 15.17 -16.35
CA LEU A 134 3.67 15.58 -14.96
C LEU A 134 5.15 15.47 -14.58
N LEU A 135 5.83 14.43 -15.03
CA LEU A 135 7.25 14.24 -14.76
C LEU A 135 8.11 15.33 -15.41
N TYR A 136 7.97 15.53 -16.71
CA TYR A 136 8.84 16.43 -17.45
C TYR A 136 8.51 17.91 -17.24
N GLU A 137 7.24 18.24 -17.01
CA GLU A 137 6.86 19.65 -16.88
C GLU A 137 6.80 20.13 -15.41
N MET A 138 6.52 19.23 -14.45
CA MET A 138 6.30 19.61 -13.05
C MET A 138 7.24 18.92 -12.07
N ASN A 139 8.11 18.01 -12.56
CA ASN A 139 8.97 17.14 -11.74
C ASN A 139 8.15 16.35 -10.69
N ILE A 140 6.98 15.83 -11.11
CA ILE A 140 6.11 15.00 -10.29
C ILE A 140 6.01 13.62 -10.93
N PHE A 141 6.53 12.60 -10.25
CA PHE A 141 6.42 11.21 -10.70
C PHE A 141 5.32 10.48 -9.94
N ILE A 142 4.39 9.89 -10.71
CA ILE A 142 3.34 8.98 -10.22
C ILE A 142 3.29 7.77 -11.14
N ALA A 143 2.68 6.69 -10.68
CA ALA A 143 2.62 5.47 -11.49
C ALA A 143 1.40 5.50 -12.44
N PRO A 144 1.58 5.26 -13.75
CA PRO A 144 0.45 5.03 -14.65
C PRO A 144 -0.24 3.72 -14.30
N GLY A 145 -1.56 3.67 -14.46
CA GLY A 145 -2.34 2.51 -14.05
C GLY A 145 -2.19 1.32 -14.99
N SER A 146 -1.92 1.56 -16.27
CA SER A 146 -1.68 0.54 -17.31
C SER A 146 -0.59 -0.47 -16.93
N ILE A 147 0.47 -0.07 -16.19
CA ILE A 147 1.52 -0.99 -15.71
C ILE A 147 1.01 -2.08 -14.77
N PHE A 148 -0.18 -1.91 -14.20
CA PHE A 148 -0.83 -2.90 -13.31
C PHE A 148 -1.81 -3.82 -14.05
N GLY A 149 -1.89 -3.69 -15.37
CA GLY A 149 -2.74 -4.49 -16.25
C GLY A 149 -3.85 -3.65 -16.90
N LYS A 150 -4.55 -4.27 -17.86
CA LYS A 150 -5.56 -3.60 -18.70
C LYS A 150 -6.67 -2.86 -17.95
N ASN A 151 -7.02 -3.32 -16.74
CA ASN A 151 -8.05 -2.67 -15.91
C ASN A 151 -7.52 -1.40 -15.21
N GLY A 152 -6.22 -1.16 -15.24
CA GLY A 152 -5.59 0.05 -14.73
C GLY A 152 -5.51 1.17 -15.75
N ALA A 153 -5.74 0.89 -17.05
CA ALA A 153 -5.73 1.91 -18.09
C ALA A 153 -6.73 3.03 -17.80
N GLY A 154 -6.33 4.27 -18.02
CA GLY A 154 -7.12 5.46 -17.69
C GLY A 154 -7.12 5.83 -16.19
N TYR A 155 -6.25 5.22 -15.42
CA TYR A 155 -6.01 5.54 -14.00
C TYR A 155 -4.55 5.90 -13.75
N VAL A 156 -4.31 6.58 -12.62
CA VAL A 156 -2.97 6.81 -12.06
C VAL A 156 -2.97 6.45 -10.58
N ARG A 157 -1.79 6.13 -10.05
CA ARG A 157 -1.64 5.72 -8.65
C ARG A 157 -0.59 6.55 -7.94
N PHE A 158 -1.01 7.26 -6.89
CA PHE A 158 -0.13 7.95 -5.95
C PHE A 158 0.30 7.03 -4.82
N SER A 159 1.51 7.27 -4.27
CA SER A 159 2.02 6.60 -3.07
C SER A 159 1.94 7.54 -1.86
N LEU A 160 1.50 7.01 -0.72
CA LEU A 160 1.52 7.72 0.57
C LEU A 160 2.88 7.61 1.30
N CYS A 161 3.89 6.99 0.67
CA CYS A 161 5.23 6.86 1.26
C CYS A 161 6.05 8.17 1.15
N VAL A 162 5.59 9.14 0.37
CA VAL A 162 6.15 10.49 0.27
C VAL A 162 5.78 11.28 1.53
N ASN A 163 6.69 12.11 2.05
CA ASN A 163 6.42 12.92 3.23
C ASN A 163 5.48 14.10 2.94
N GLU A 164 4.92 14.70 3.98
CA GLU A 164 3.91 15.77 3.87
C GLU A 164 4.47 17.06 3.24
N GLU A 165 5.74 17.37 3.47
CA GLU A 165 6.41 18.55 2.92
C GLU A 165 6.55 18.42 1.40
N GLN A 166 7.00 17.28 0.91
CA GLN A 166 7.10 17.01 -0.52
C GLN A 166 5.73 17.02 -1.21
N ILE A 167 4.67 16.52 -0.55
CA ILE A 167 3.31 16.58 -1.12
C ILE A 167 2.84 18.03 -1.24
N LYS A 168 3.07 18.86 -0.22
CA LYS A 168 2.74 20.29 -0.25
C LYS A 168 3.51 21.03 -1.34
N GLU A 169 4.79 20.71 -1.51
CA GLU A 169 5.61 21.26 -2.59
C GLU A 169 5.04 20.90 -3.98
N MET A 170 4.59 19.66 -4.18
CA MET A 170 3.91 19.25 -5.42
C MET A 170 2.63 20.06 -5.66
N ILE A 171 1.81 20.29 -4.63
CA ILE A 171 0.59 21.12 -4.72
C ILE A 171 0.94 22.53 -5.20
N VAL A 172 1.98 23.17 -4.61
CA VAL A 172 2.43 24.51 -5.01
C VAL A 172 2.90 24.52 -6.48
N ARG A 173 3.67 23.52 -6.93
CA ARG A 173 4.12 23.41 -8.33
C ARG A 173 2.95 23.33 -9.31
N VAL A 174 1.92 22.58 -8.96
CA VAL A 174 0.71 22.45 -9.79
C VAL A 174 -0.05 23.76 -9.84
N SER A 175 -0.26 24.44 -8.68
CA SER A 175 -0.98 25.72 -8.61
C SER A 175 -0.30 26.81 -9.44
N ASN A 176 1.01 26.92 -9.38
CA ASN A 176 1.78 27.93 -10.13
C ASN A 176 1.72 27.74 -11.66
N LYS A 177 1.40 26.52 -12.15
CA LYS A 177 1.28 26.25 -13.60
C LYS A 177 -0.14 26.42 -14.13
N VAL A 178 -1.15 26.35 -13.27
CA VAL A 178 -2.56 26.55 -13.66
C VAL A 178 -2.88 28.05 -13.85
N GLU A 179 -2.06 28.95 -13.31
CA GLU A 179 -2.21 30.41 -13.43
C GLU A 179 -1.53 31.02 -14.69
N VAL A 180 -0.95 30.20 -15.58
CA VAL A 180 -0.33 30.60 -16.85
C VAL A 180 -1.07 29.93 -18.02
#